data_e83747f78912334166c3ac7a1b521ed1
#
_entry.id   e83747f78912334166c3ac7a1b521ed1
#
_cell.length_a   1.000
_cell.length_b   1.000
_cell.length_c   1.000
_cell.angle_alpha   90.00
_cell.angle_beta   90.00
_cell.angle_gamma   90.00
#
_symmetry.space_group_name_H-M   'P 1'
#
loop_
_entity.id
_entity.type
_entity.pdbx_description
1 polymer ?
#
loop_
_entity_poly.entity_id
_entity_poly.type
_entity_poly.pdbx_seq_one_letter_code
_entity_poly.pdbx_strand_id
1 'polypeptide(L)'
;MQPENRPALMLNQTTVHTPAGGMMLQAVSLEAATPEWLLLEGRSGIGKSTLLRVLAGLWPYHGGHFDINGSFLFIPQRPYLPHGSLRDTISYPHPCRLADDTLRDILQHIGLGSLKNRLDEAAEWHSRLSGGEQQRLSLTRALAARPQILFLDEATNQLDDESALALMRMLKTELPDTLVVGISHQSGVKVLFDRRITLQQAKAA
;
A
#
# COMPACT_ATOMS: atom_id res chain seq x y z
N MET A 1 -1.37 25.68 -22.55
CA MET A 1 -0.54 24.46 -22.43
C MET A 1 -1.34 23.49 -21.59
N GLN A 2 -1.89 22.43 -22.20
CA GLN A 2 -2.49 21.34 -21.42
C GLN A 2 -1.35 20.71 -20.59
N PRO A 3 -1.58 20.36 -19.30
CA PRO A 3 -0.60 19.58 -18.57
C PRO A 3 -0.37 18.27 -19.33
N GLU A 4 0.87 18.03 -19.72
CA GLU A 4 1.26 16.75 -20.31
C GLU A 4 0.77 15.66 -19.35
N ASN A 5 -0.02 14.75 -19.88
CA ASN A 5 -0.62 13.63 -19.13
C ASN A 5 0.49 12.60 -18.83
N ARG A 6 1.41 12.98 -17.93
CA ARG A 6 2.47 12.07 -17.49
C ARG A 6 1.84 10.98 -16.64
N PRO A 7 2.19 9.71 -16.86
CA PRO A 7 1.73 8.64 -16.01
C PRO A 7 2.19 8.89 -14.56
N ALA A 8 1.34 8.54 -13.60
CA ALA A 8 1.69 8.64 -12.18
C ALA A 8 2.81 7.66 -11.82
N LEU A 9 2.82 6.50 -12.46
CA LEU A 9 3.85 5.47 -12.33
C LEU A 9 4.27 4.99 -13.73
N MET A 10 5.59 4.96 -13.97
CA MET A 10 6.17 4.38 -15.17
C MET A 10 7.32 3.45 -14.79
N LEU A 11 7.31 2.23 -15.31
CA LEU A 11 8.41 1.28 -15.26
C LEU A 11 8.90 1.04 -16.69
N ASN A 12 10.21 1.10 -16.90
CA ASN A 12 10.83 0.81 -18.18
C ASN A 12 11.97 -0.19 -17.98
N GLN A 13 11.74 -1.43 -18.44
CA GLN A 13 12.68 -2.53 -18.31
C GLN A 13 13.20 -2.71 -16.87
N THR A 14 12.34 -2.46 -15.87
CA THR A 14 12.71 -2.55 -14.46
C THR A 14 12.91 -4.02 -14.08
N THR A 15 14.08 -4.36 -13.57
CA THR A 15 14.44 -5.69 -13.07
C THR A 15 14.58 -5.65 -11.55
N VAL A 16 14.35 -6.77 -10.90
CA VAL A 16 14.54 -6.92 -9.45
C VAL A 16 15.52 -8.03 -9.17
N HIS A 17 16.48 -7.78 -8.30
CA HIS A 17 17.55 -8.70 -7.95
C HIS A 17 17.57 -9.01 -6.44
N THR A 18 18.14 -10.16 -6.07
CA THR A 18 18.52 -10.45 -4.68
C THR A 18 19.79 -9.68 -4.32
N PRO A 19 20.12 -9.50 -3.01
CA PRO A 19 21.39 -8.91 -2.58
C PRO A 19 22.63 -9.66 -3.10
N ALA A 20 22.49 -10.97 -3.40
CA ALA A 20 23.55 -11.80 -3.98
C ALA A 20 23.64 -11.69 -5.52
N GLY A 21 22.86 -10.79 -6.16
CA GLY A 21 22.87 -10.55 -7.59
C GLY A 21 21.96 -11.47 -8.42
N GLY A 22 21.29 -12.43 -7.81
CA GLY A 22 20.34 -13.30 -8.51
C GLY A 22 19.11 -12.53 -9.00
N MET A 23 18.73 -12.70 -10.27
CA MET A 23 17.56 -12.05 -10.84
C MET A 23 16.26 -12.70 -10.34
N MET A 24 15.37 -11.93 -9.75
CA MET A 24 14.05 -12.37 -9.28
C MET A 24 12.97 -12.12 -10.33
N LEU A 25 12.89 -10.89 -10.85
CA LEU A 25 11.96 -10.49 -11.89
C LEU A 25 12.69 -10.07 -13.15
N GLN A 26 12.19 -10.56 -14.29
CA GLN A 26 12.59 -10.02 -15.59
C GLN A 26 12.10 -8.59 -15.75
N ALA A 27 12.63 -7.91 -16.76
CA ALA A 27 12.28 -6.56 -17.10
C ALA A 27 10.76 -6.33 -17.17
N VAL A 28 10.28 -5.53 -16.23
CA VAL A 28 8.88 -5.09 -16.15
C VAL A 28 8.76 -3.73 -16.81
N SER A 29 7.84 -3.59 -17.76
CA SER A 29 7.51 -2.30 -18.36
C SER A 29 6.02 -2.11 -18.24
N LEU A 30 5.60 -1.00 -17.62
CA LEU A 30 4.19 -0.62 -17.47
C LEU A 30 4.06 0.88 -17.24
N GLU A 31 2.93 1.40 -17.59
CA GLU A 31 2.50 2.76 -17.24
C GLU A 31 1.14 2.68 -16.55
N ALA A 32 0.95 3.51 -15.53
CA ALA A 32 -0.29 3.65 -14.81
C ALA A 32 -0.55 5.12 -14.44
N ALA A 33 -1.81 5.52 -14.53
CA ALA A 33 -2.26 6.89 -14.25
C ALA A 33 -3.31 6.90 -13.13
N THR A 34 -3.56 8.05 -12.56
CA THR A 34 -4.66 8.26 -11.62
C THR A 34 -5.95 8.59 -12.38
N PRO A 35 -7.11 8.12 -11.93
CA PRO A 35 -7.32 7.08 -10.93
C PRO A 35 -7.30 5.67 -11.55
N GLU A 36 -6.56 4.77 -10.97
CA GLU A 36 -6.53 3.36 -11.40
C GLU A 36 -6.21 2.43 -10.22
N TRP A 37 -6.81 1.24 -10.19
CA TRP A 37 -6.45 0.17 -9.27
C TRP A 37 -5.78 -0.96 -10.05
N LEU A 38 -4.47 -1.15 -9.86
CA LEU A 38 -3.61 -2.07 -10.56
C LEU A 38 -3.20 -3.24 -9.65
N LEU A 39 -3.57 -4.47 -10.02
CA LEU A 39 -3.20 -5.68 -9.30
C LEU A 39 -1.94 -6.31 -9.91
N LEU A 40 -0.93 -6.54 -9.08
CA LEU A 40 0.24 -7.34 -9.46
C LEU A 40 -0.02 -8.81 -9.13
N GLU A 41 -0.05 -9.65 -10.15
CA GLU A 41 -0.23 -11.10 -10.03
C GLU A 41 1.04 -11.85 -10.40
N GLY A 42 1.11 -13.12 -10.03
CA GLY A 42 2.21 -14.02 -10.31
C GLY A 42 2.43 -15.02 -9.18
N ARG A 43 3.27 -16.02 -9.42
CA ARG A 43 3.56 -17.09 -8.44
C ARG A 43 4.08 -16.52 -7.13
N SER A 44 3.86 -17.24 -6.03
CA SER A 44 4.47 -16.89 -4.74
C SER A 44 5.99 -16.90 -4.86
N GLY A 45 6.66 -15.95 -4.18
CA GLY A 45 8.12 -15.83 -4.18
C GLY A 45 8.75 -15.21 -5.45
N ILE A 46 7.95 -14.85 -6.48
CA ILE A 46 8.48 -14.30 -7.74
C ILE A 46 9.10 -12.90 -7.59
N GLY A 47 8.84 -12.19 -6.48
CA GLY A 47 9.38 -10.86 -6.26
C GLY A 47 8.35 -9.72 -6.32
N LYS A 48 7.04 -10.00 -6.26
CA LYS A 48 5.98 -8.97 -6.27
C LYS A 48 6.17 -7.93 -5.15
N SER A 49 6.28 -8.41 -3.90
CA SER A 49 6.53 -7.54 -2.74
C SER A 49 7.86 -6.81 -2.84
N THR A 50 8.87 -7.45 -3.44
CA THR A 50 10.17 -6.83 -3.65
C THR A 50 10.07 -5.70 -4.69
N LEU A 51 9.28 -5.88 -5.76
CA LEU A 51 9.02 -4.81 -6.72
C LEU A 51 8.35 -3.60 -6.05
N LEU A 52 7.32 -3.81 -5.20
CA LEU A 52 6.71 -2.70 -4.45
C LEU A 52 7.72 -2.01 -3.54
N ARG A 53 8.64 -2.75 -2.92
CA ARG A 53 9.74 -2.17 -2.11
C ARG A 53 10.75 -1.40 -2.95
N VAL A 54 11.06 -1.84 -4.17
CA VAL A 54 11.88 -1.07 -5.12
C VAL A 54 11.21 0.27 -5.38
N LEU A 55 9.93 0.28 -5.73
CA LEU A 55 9.17 1.49 -6.01
C LEU A 55 9.06 2.41 -4.79
N ALA A 56 8.99 1.83 -3.59
CA ALA A 56 8.98 2.60 -2.34
C ALA A 56 10.39 3.08 -1.90
N GLY A 57 11.45 2.80 -2.67
CA GLY A 57 12.83 3.17 -2.31
C GLY A 57 13.44 2.34 -1.18
N LEU A 58 12.82 1.20 -0.85
CA LEU A 58 13.22 0.33 0.27
C LEU A 58 14.09 -0.85 -0.16
N TRP A 59 14.32 -1.04 -1.46
CA TRP A 59 15.10 -2.14 -2.00
C TRP A 59 16.03 -1.65 -3.11
N PRO A 60 17.36 -1.58 -2.87
CA PRO A 60 18.29 -0.95 -3.81
C PRO A 60 18.75 -1.87 -4.96
N TYR A 61 18.45 -3.18 -4.90
CA TYR A 61 18.94 -4.15 -5.87
C TYR A 61 17.98 -4.28 -7.04
N HIS A 62 18.03 -3.33 -7.97
CA HIS A 62 17.21 -3.29 -9.17
C HIS A 62 18.00 -2.74 -10.35
N GLY A 63 17.49 -2.97 -11.57
CA GLY A 63 18.00 -2.40 -12.82
C GLY A 63 16.85 -1.80 -13.62
N GLY A 64 17.20 -1.22 -14.79
CA GLY A 64 16.22 -0.48 -15.60
C GLY A 64 15.90 0.88 -15.00
N HIS A 65 14.74 1.42 -15.36
CA HIS A 65 14.31 2.74 -14.91
C HIS A 65 12.86 2.73 -14.45
N PHE A 66 12.53 3.54 -13.46
CA PHE A 66 11.13 3.82 -13.09
C PHE A 66 10.99 5.26 -12.62
N ASP A 67 9.82 5.83 -12.87
CA ASP A 67 9.43 7.15 -12.40
C ASP A 67 8.15 7.08 -11.58
N ILE A 68 8.11 7.85 -10.50
CA ILE A 68 6.95 8.05 -9.63
C ILE A 68 6.66 9.54 -9.60
N ASN A 69 5.53 9.93 -10.19
CA ASN A 69 5.11 11.32 -10.28
C ASN A 69 3.99 11.60 -9.29
N GLY A 70 4.36 12.09 -8.11
CA GLY A 70 3.42 12.45 -7.04
C GLY A 70 3.79 11.91 -5.68
N SER A 71 2.97 12.26 -4.69
CA SER A 71 3.10 11.71 -3.34
C SER A 71 2.71 10.24 -3.31
N PHE A 72 3.46 9.43 -2.59
CA PHE A 72 3.11 8.02 -2.44
C PHE A 72 3.15 7.56 -0.98
N LEU A 73 2.43 6.49 -0.71
CA LEU A 73 2.45 5.76 0.55
C LEU A 73 2.61 4.26 0.29
N PHE A 74 3.45 3.59 1.07
CA PHE A 74 3.61 2.13 1.04
C PHE A 74 3.07 1.51 2.33
N ILE A 75 2.11 0.60 2.18
CA ILE A 75 1.55 -0.20 3.28
C ILE A 75 2.07 -1.63 3.12
N PRO A 76 3.00 -2.06 3.99
CA PRO A 76 3.59 -3.40 3.92
C PRO A 76 2.65 -4.47 4.48
N GLN A 77 2.91 -5.72 4.12
CA GLN A 77 2.19 -6.90 4.62
C GLN A 77 2.19 -7.00 6.15
N ARG A 78 3.30 -6.67 6.79
CA ARG A 78 3.41 -6.55 8.25
C ARG A 78 3.45 -5.08 8.64
N PRO A 79 2.38 -4.57 9.27
CA PRO A 79 2.32 -3.18 9.66
C PRO A 79 3.44 -2.80 10.62
N TYR A 80 4.12 -1.71 10.34
CA TYR A 80 5.01 -1.07 11.30
C TYR A 80 4.21 -0.03 12.10
N LEU A 81 4.06 -0.26 13.39
CA LEU A 81 3.40 0.66 14.31
C LEU A 81 4.45 1.21 15.28
N PRO A 82 4.87 2.48 15.13
CA PRO A 82 5.86 3.07 16.04
C PRO A 82 5.31 3.17 17.46
N HIS A 83 6.20 3.13 18.44
CA HIS A 83 5.86 3.51 19.81
C HIS A 83 5.51 5.00 19.84
N GLY A 84 4.42 5.37 20.47
CA GLY A 84 3.97 6.75 20.58
C GLY A 84 2.47 6.88 20.72
N SER A 85 1.97 8.10 20.53
CA SER A 85 0.54 8.34 20.55
C SER A 85 -0.18 7.63 19.40
N LEU A 86 -1.47 7.33 19.58
CA LEU A 86 -2.27 6.75 18.50
C LEU A 86 -2.31 7.72 17.30
N ARG A 87 -2.40 9.01 17.57
CA ARG A 87 -2.36 10.09 16.57
C ARG A 87 -1.09 10.00 15.71
N ASP A 88 0.09 9.88 16.33
CA ASP A 88 1.35 9.76 15.61
C ASP A 88 1.43 8.44 14.83
N THR A 89 0.91 7.37 15.39
CA THR A 89 0.84 6.06 14.73
C THR A 89 -0.02 6.11 13.47
N ILE A 90 -1.16 6.80 13.50
CA ILE A 90 -2.04 7.01 12.32
C ILE A 90 -1.34 7.85 11.25
N SER A 91 -0.56 8.84 11.64
CA SER A 91 0.03 9.82 10.72
C SER A 91 1.42 9.47 10.23
N TYR A 92 2.05 8.44 10.84
CA TYR A 92 3.41 8.02 10.47
C TYR A 92 3.56 7.81 8.95
N PRO A 93 4.67 8.27 8.34
CA PRO A 93 5.89 8.85 8.95
C PRO A 93 5.83 10.37 9.18
N HIS A 94 4.73 11.01 8.95
CA HIS A 94 4.60 12.46 9.04
C HIS A 94 3.88 12.89 10.33
N PRO A 95 4.11 14.11 10.83
CA PRO A 95 3.33 14.65 11.94
C PRO A 95 1.83 14.73 11.60
N CYS A 96 0.97 14.40 12.55
CA CYS A 96 -0.47 14.52 12.36
C CYS A 96 -0.90 15.97 12.18
N ARG A 97 -1.60 16.26 11.09
CA ARG A 97 -2.18 17.59 10.80
C ARG A 97 -3.71 17.57 10.75
N LEU A 98 -4.32 16.41 10.99
CA LEU A 98 -5.77 16.25 10.96
C LEU A 98 -6.38 16.68 12.30
N ALA A 99 -7.57 17.25 12.24
CA ALA A 99 -8.37 17.53 13.42
C ALA A 99 -8.81 16.23 14.10
N ASP A 100 -9.03 16.30 15.42
CA ASP A 100 -9.43 15.15 16.24
C ASP A 100 -10.70 14.47 15.73
N ASP A 101 -11.70 15.26 15.35
CA ASP A 101 -12.96 14.73 14.86
C ASP A 101 -12.76 13.94 13.55
N THR A 102 -11.91 14.44 12.64
CA THR A 102 -11.54 13.71 11.42
C THR A 102 -10.86 12.36 11.73
N LEU A 103 -9.95 12.34 12.71
CA LEU A 103 -9.29 11.12 13.14
C LEU A 103 -10.27 10.12 13.78
N ARG A 104 -11.21 10.61 14.57
CA ARG A 104 -12.26 9.79 15.19
C ARG A 104 -13.19 9.19 14.14
N ASP A 105 -13.56 9.97 13.13
CA ASP A 105 -14.37 9.51 12.01
C ASP A 105 -13.65 8.44 11.19
N ILE A 106 -12.37 8.65 10.85
CA ILE A 106 -11.55 7.64 10.18
C ILE A 106 -11.51 6.33 10.99
N LEU A 107 -11.21 6.41 12.29
CA LEU A 107 -11.19 5.24 13.16
C LEU A 107 -12.53 4.52 13.22
N GLN A 108 -13.64 5.27 13.26
CA GLN A 108 -14.98 4.69 13.24
C GLN A 108 -15.25 3.95 11.92
N HIS A 109 -14.96 4.59 10.78
CA HIS A 109 -15.19 4.01 9.45
C HIS A 109 -14.37 2.76 9.19
N ILE A 110 -13.13 2.70 9.71
CA ILE A 110 -12.25 1.55 9.51
C ILE A 110 -12.50 0.40 10.51
N GLY A 111 -13.49 0.54 11.40
CA GLY A 111 -13.85 -0.46 12.39
C GLY A 111 -12.96 -0.47 13.65
N LEU A 112 -12.29 0.65 13.94
CA LEU A 112 -11.48 0.88 15.13
C LEU A 112 -12.10 1.92 16.08
N GLY A 113 -13.43 2.06 16.08
CA GLY A 113 -14.16 3.05 16.88
C GLY A 113 -13.91 2.95 18.40
N SER A 114 -13.49 1.81 18.92
CA SER A 114 -13.05 1.63 20.32
C SER A 114 -11.83 2.47 20.67
N LEU A 115 -11.02 2.87 19.68
CA LEU A 115 -9.81 3.65 19.85
C LEU A 115 -10.02 5.16 19.73
N LYS A 116 -11.18 5.62 19.31
CA LYS A 116 -11.45 7.04 18.98
C LYS A 116 -11.21 8.04 20.12
N ASN A 117 -11.32 7.58 21.37
CA ASN A 117 -11.09 8.41 22.56
C ASN A 117 -9.66 8.25 23.13
N ARG A 118 -8.77 7.59 22.42
CA ARG A 118 -7.40 7.25 22.84
C ARG A 118 -6.33 7.89 21.96
N LEU A 119 -6.66 8.96 21.24
CA LEU A 119 -5.78 9.59 20.25
C LEU A 119 -4.42 10.01 20.83
N ASP A 120 -4.41 10.54 22.04
CA ASP A 120 -3.19 11.04 22.69
C ASP A 120 -2.55 10.02 23.64
N GLU A 121 -3.12 8.81 23.71
CA GLU A 121 -2.53 7.73 24.50
C GLU A 121 -1.26 7.22 23.82
N ALA A 122 -0.14 7.27 24.55
CA ALA A 122 1.11 6.69 24.12
C ALA A 122 1.19 5.21 24.53
N ALA A 123 1.45 4.35 23.57
CA ALA A 123 1.50 2.91 23.78
C ALA A 123 2.37 2.18 22.76
N GLU A 124 2.69 0.93 23.04
CA GLU A 124 3.15 -0.05 22.08
C GLU A 124 1.93 -0.69 21.38
N TRP A 125 1.41 -0.01 20.37
CA TRP A 125 0.18 -0.42 19.68
C TRP A 125 0.31 -1.79 19.03
N HIS A 126 1.51 -2.17 18.59
CA HIS A 126 1.75 -3.50 18.02
C HIS A 126 1.42 -4.64 19.00
N SER A 127 1.72 -4.49 20.29
CA SER A 127 1.45 -5.52 21.30
C SER A 127 0.00 -5.48 21.84
N ARG A 128 -0.71 -4.37 21.63
CA ARG A 128 -2.07 -4.16 22.15
C ARG A 128 -3.19 -4.49 21.16
N LEU A 129 -2.85 -4.55 19.88
CA LEU A 129 -3.83 -4.75 18.81
C LEU A 129 -3.67 -6.15 18.22
N SER A 130 -4.78 -6.78 17.88
CA SER A 130 -4.79 -7.99 17.05
C SER A 130 -4.21 -7.69 15.67
N GLY A 131 -3.79 -8.73 14.95
CA GLY A 131 -3.22 -8.56 13.60
C GLY A 131 -4.17 -7.84 12.64
N GLY A 132 -5.45 -8.15 12.68
CA GLY A 132 -6.47 -7.47 11.88
C GLY A 132 -6.63 -5.99 12.27
N GLU A 133 -6.61 -5.65 13.55
CA GLU A 133 -6.63 -4.25 14.01
C GLU A 133 -5.38 -3.50 13.60
N GLN A 134 -4.21 -4.15 13.64
CA GLN A 134 -2.95 -3.55 13.16
C GLN A 134 -3.03 -3.24 11.66
N GLN A 135 -3.58 -4.15 10.84
CA GLN A 135 -3.78 -3.90 9.41
C GLN A 135 -4.78 -2.75 9.18
N ARG A 136 -5.91 -2.75 9.88
CA ARG A 136 -6.87 -1.65 9.83
C ARG A 136 -6.20 -0.32 10.20
N LEU A 137 -5.43 -0.28 11.30
CA LEU A 137 -4.72 0.92 11.75
C LEU A 137 -3.68 1.39 10.72
N SER A 138 -2.98 0.47 10.06
CA SER A 138 -2.02 0.86 9.01
C SER A 138 -2.72 1.46 7.79
N LEU A 139 -3.93 1.01 7.45
CA LEU A 139 -4.72 1.54 6.35
C LEU A 139 -5.35 2.92 6.68
N THR A 140 -5.51 3.28 7.96
CA THR A 140 -5.90 4.65 8.33
C THR A 140 -4.92 5.69 7.82
N ARG A 141 -3.64 5.32 7.65
CA ARG A 141 -2.61 6.19 7.09
C ARG A 141 -2.93 6.64 5.66
N ALA A 142 -3.48 5.74 4.85
CA ALA A 142 -3.89 6.08 3.49
C ALA A 142 -5.02 7.11 3.49
N LEU A 143 -6.00 6.95 4.39
CA LEU A 143 -7.10 7.91 4.54
C LEU A 143 -6.60 9.26 5.10
N ALA A 144 -5.64 9.23 6.02
CA ALA A 144 -5.07 10.43 6.61
C ALA A 144 -4.16 11.19 5.63
N ALA A 145 -3.34 10.48 4.88
CA ALA A 145 -2.35 11.08 3.98
C ALA A 145 -2.92 11.43 2.60
N ARG A 146 -3.98 10.77 2.14
CA ARG A 146 -4.57 10.91 0.80
C ARG A 146 -3.51 10.96 -0.30
N PRO A 147 -2.67 9.93 -0.44
CA PRO A 147 -1.56 9.94 -1.39
C PRO A 147 -2.08 9.86 -2.83
N GLN A 148 -1.30 10.37 -3.78
CA GLN A 148 -1.60 10.19 -5.21
C GLN A 148 -1.37 8.74 -5.65
N ILE A 149 -0.42 8.04 -5.02
CA ILE A 149 -0.11 6.63 -5.30
C ILE A 149 -0.07 5.85 -3.98
N LEU A 150 -0.79 4.74 -3.93
CA LEU A 150 -0.84 3.85 -2.76
C LEU A 150 -0.34 2.46 -3.15
N PHE A 151 0.78 2.05 -2.57
CA PHE A 151 1.30 0.69 -2.71
C PHE A 151 0.78 -0.19 -1.57
N LEU A 152 0.12 -1.31 -1.89
CA LEU A 152 -0.48 -2.25 -0.94
C LEU A 152 0.14 -3.65 -1.09
N ASP A 153 0.97 -4.04 -0.15
CA ASP A 153 1.59 -5.37 -0.12
C ASP A 153 0.80 -6.31 0.81
N GLU A 154 -0.20 -7.01 0.28
CA GLU A 154 -1.09 -7.91 1.03
C GLU A 154 -1.67 -7.29 2.32
N ALA A 155 -2.05 -6.03 2.25
CA ALA A 155 -2.40 -5.20 3.41
C ALA A 155 -3.68 -5.63 4.15
N THR A 156 -4.38 -6.66 3.68
CA THR A 156 -5.61 -7.21 4.29
C THR A 156 -5.54 -8.71 4.60
N ASN A 157 -4.36 -9.32 4.52
CA ASN A 157 -4.21 -10.78 4.62
C ASN A 157 -4.53 -11.37 6.01
N GLN A 158 -4.61 -10.55 7.06
CA GLN A 158 -5.00 -10.95 8.41
C GLN A 158 -6.49 -10.66 8.72
N LEU A 159 -7.23 -10.18 7.74
CA LEU A 159 -8.67 -9.99 7.81
C LEU A 159 -9.39 -11.16 7.13
N ASP A 160 -10.58 -11.50 7.63
CA ASP A 160 -11.49 -12.36 6.89
C ASP A 160 -11.91 -11.72 5.56
N ASP A 161 -12.37 -12.53 4.62
CA ASP A 161 -12.66 -12.06 3.24
C ASP A 161 -13.74 -10.98 3.19
N GLU A 162 -14.76 -11.05 4.06
CA GLU A 162 -15.82 -10.05 4.11
C GLU A 162 -15.30 -8.70 4.64
N SER A 163 -14.57 -8.73 5.75
CA SER A 163 -13.94 -7.56 6.35
C SER A 163 -12.93 -6.91 5.39
N ALA A 164 -12.11 -7.73 4.72
CA ALA A 164 -11.13 -7.25 3.74
C ALA A 164 -11.82 -6.56 2.55
N LEU A 165 -12.88 -7.19 2.00
CA LEU A 165 -13.64 -6.63 0.89
C LEU A 165 -14.33 -5.31 1.28
N ALA A 166 -14.98 -5.27 2.44
CA ALA A 166 -15.65 -4.05 2.93
C ALA A 166 -14.66 -2.90 3.12
N LEU A 167 -13.51 -3.19 3.73
CA LEU A 167 -12.45 -2.21 3.95
C LEU A 167 -11.86 -1.67 2.64
N MET A 168 -11.58 -2.54 1.68
CA MET A 168 -11.03 -2.13 0.38
C MET A 168 -12.04 -1.36 -0.47
N ARG A 169 -13.34 -1.69 -0.40
CA ARG A 169 -14.41 -0.89 -1.02
C ARG A 169 -14.48 0.51 -0.43
N MET A 170 -14.40 0.62 0.88
CA MET A 170 -14.37 1.90 1.57
C MET A 170 -13.17 2.73 1.13
N LEU A 171 -11.95 2.15 1.07
CA LEU A 171 -10.77 2.84 0.56
C LEU A 171 -10.97 3.32 -0.89
N LYS A 172 -11.58 2.51 -1.77
CA LYS A 172 -11.85 2.90 -3.17
C LYS A 172 -12.81 4.08 -3.25
N THR A 173 -13.77 4.17 -2.33
CA THR A 173 -14.72 5.29 -2.26
C THR A 173 -14.08 6.55 -1.69
N GLU A 174 -13.26 6.42 -0.63
CA GLU A 174 -12.65 7.56 0.07
C GLU A 174 -11.42 8.15 -0.66
N LEU A 175 -10.79 7.36 -1.53
CA LEU A 175 -9.60 7.75 -2.28
C LEU A 175 -9.86 7.65 -3.80
N PRO A 176 -10.86 8.41 -4.33
CA PRO A 176 -11.31 8.25 -5.73
C PRO A 176 -10.24 8.63 -6.77
N ASP A 177 -9.29 9.50 -6.42
CA ASP A 177 -8.27 10.03 -7.33
C ASP A 177 -6.90 9.34 -7.16
N THR A 178 -6.83 8.27 -6.37
CA THR A 178 -5.55 7.59 -6.06
C THR A 178 -5.29 6.44 -7.05
N LEU A 179 -4.05 6.38 -7.56
CA LEU A 179 -3.53 5.17 -8.18
C LEU A 179 -3.19 4.15 -7.08
N VAL A 180 -3.83 2.99 -7.09
CA VAL A 180 -3.51 1.89 -6.17
C VAL A 180 -2.78 0.78 -6.92
N VAL A 181 -1.57 0.43 -6.47
CA VAL A 181 -0.82 -0.72 -6.97
C VAL A 181 -0.75 -1.75 -5.84
N GLY A 182 -1.45 -2.86 -6.00
CA GLY A 182 -1.65 -3.81 -4.91
C GLY A 182 -1.29 -5.25 -5.25
N ILE A 183 -1.01 -6.00 -4.19
CA ILE A 183 -0.90 -7.45 -4.18
C ILE A 183 -1.96 -7.98 -3.23
N SER A 184 -2.76 -8.94 -3.68
CA SER A 184 -3.74 -9.63 -2.84
C SER A 184 -3.91 -11.07 -3.29
N HIS A 185 -4.16 -11.97 -2.34
CA HIS A 185 -4.55 -13.36 -2.59
C HIS A 185 -6.05 -13.60 -2.39
N GLN A 186 -6.75 -12.66 -1.74
CA GLN A 186 -8.17 -12.73 -1.44
C GLN A 186 -8.99 -12.45 -2.72
N SER A 187 -9.78 -13.43 -3.16
CA SER A 187 -10.54 -13.35 -4.42
C SER A 187 -11.55 -12.19 -4.42
N GLY A 188 -12.20 -11.93 -3.29
CA GLY A 188 -13.13 -10.80 -3.13
C GLY A 188 -12.47 -9.44 -3.28
N VAL A 189 -11.21 -9.30 -2.83
CA VAL A 189 -10.43 -8.07 -2.97
C VAL A 189 -9.96 -7.86 -4.41
N LYS A 190 -9.53 -8.94 -5.08
CA LYS A 190 -9.02 -8.87 -6.47
C LYS A 190 -10.02 -8.30 -7.47
N VAL A 191 -11.32 -8.48 -7.25
CA VAL A 191 -12.35 -7.98 -8.17
C VAL A 191 -12.51 -6.46 -8.14
N LEU A 192 -11.92 -5.79 -7.15
CA LEU A 192 -11.94 -4.33 -7.04
C LEU A 192 -10.90 -3.63 -7.92
N PHE A 193 -9.93 -4.39 -8.42
CA PHE A 193 -8.86 -3.87 -9.27
C PHE A 193 -9.32 -3.77 -10.73
N ASP A 194 -8.99 -2.64 -11.34
CA ASP A 194 -9.44 -2.30 -12.70
C ASP A 194 -8.58 -3.01 -13.76
N ARG A 195 -7.28 -3.20 -13.47
CA ARG A 195 -6.32 -3.87 -14.37
C ARG A 195 -5.43 -4.84 -13.59
N ARG A 196 -4.99 -5.91 -14.28
CA ARG A 196 -4.10 -6.93 -13.71
C ARG A 196 -2.86 -7.06 -14.55
N ILE A 197 -1.71 -7.13 -13.90
CA ILE A 197 -0.40 -7.36 -14.52
C ILE A 197 0.19 -8.65 -13.97
N THR A 198 0.39 -9.61 -14.83
CA THR A 198 1.04 -10.86 -14.45
C THR A 198 2.54 -10.71 -14.61
N LEU A 199 3.25 -10.74 -13.49
CA LEU A 199 4.71 -10.70 -13.46
C LEU A 199 5.29 -12.07 -13.83
N GLN A 200 6.39 -12.07 -14.59
CA GLN A 200 7.09 -13.27 -15.01
C GLN A 200 8.40 -13.43 -14.26
N GLN A 201 8.68 -14.66 -13.86
CA GLN A 201 9.97 -15.00 -13.26
C GLN A 201 11.09 -14.87 -14.28
N ALA A 202 12.25 -14.40 -13.86
CA ALA A 202 13.45 -14.50 -14.65
C ALA A 202 13.69 -15.97 -15.01
N LYS A 203 13.94 -16.26 -16.30
CA LYS A 203 14.38 -17.60 -16.69
C LYS A 203 15.72 -17.86 -16.05
N ALA A 204 15.87 -19.02 -15.41
CA ALA A 204 17.19 -19.47 -14.98
C ALA A 204 18.10 -19.54 -16.22
N ALA A 205 19.24 -18.86 -16.14
CA ALA A 205 20.26 -18.94 -17.18
C ALA A 205 20.94 -20.33 -17.15
#